data_5a7d51178895178368d9761e9fef0ea8
#
_entry.id   5a7d51178895178368d9761e9fef0ea8
#
_cell.length_a   1.000
_cell.length_b   1.000
_cell.length_c   1.000
_cell.angle_alpha   90.00
_cell.angle_beta   90.00
_cell.angle_gamma   90.00
#
_symmetry.space_group_name_H-M   'P 1'
#
loop_
_entity.id
_entity.type
_entity.pdbx_description
1 polymer ?
#
loop_
_entity_poly.entity_id
_entity_poly.type
_entity_poly.pdbx_seq_one_letter_code
_entity_poly.pdbx_strand_id
1 'polypeptide(L)'
;EWDVSGVPPQHADGVYVSMKKHLDERPWVLNAKTILIEKQPDRNKKMVSVMHFLHAYFIIKCPDAETILYDARHKIPDVVGPGKAQYNKRKKVSIERCEAFIRQDEVNAHWIDTFVKSKKKDDLADTVMQALSFVNRIEIRPSQKIKKITKLVARKPNDNQKRTKYSKSNLAWIYVNDKKHMTTKRFEKDLNRYYKNVDDLVKDMK
;
A
#
# COMPACT_ATOMS: atom_id res chain seq x y z
N GLU A 1 2.64 -20.62 9.30
CA GLU A 1 2.09 -19.60 10.18
C GLU A 1 2.76 -19.70 11.54
N TRP A 2 3.30 -18.57 12.05
CA TRP A 2 3.96 -18.55 13.35
C TRP A 2 3.02 -17.89 14.36
N ASP A 3 2.66 -18.64 15.38
CA ASP A 3 1.94 -18.06 16.50
C ASP A 3 2.95 -17.48 17.50
N VAL A 4 3.07 -16.16 17.50
CA VAL A 4 3.87 -15.40 18.46
C VAL A 4 3.05 -14.92 19.66
N SER A 5 1.74 -15.31 19.73
CA SER A 5 0.83 -14.90 20.79
C SER A 5 1.03 -15.67 22.11
N GLY A 6 1.70 -16.82 22.06
CA GLY A 6 1.99 -17.66 23.21
C GLY A 6 3.08 -17.15 24.16
N VAL A 7 3.65 -15.96 23.89
CA VAL A 7 4.65 -15.36 24.80
C VAL A 7 3.94 -14.72 25.98
N PRO A 8 4.31 -15.05 27.23
CA PRO A 8 3.69 -14.47 28.41
C PRO A 8 3.74 -12.93 28.36
N PRO A 9 2.66 -12.25 28.76
CA PRO A 9 2.57 -10.78 28.68
C PRO A 9 3.49 -10.04 29.66
N GLN A 10 4.30 -10.75 30.43
CA GLN A 10 5.17 -10.22 31.47
C GLN A 10 6.36 -9.38 30.95
N HIS A 11 6.67 -9.47 29.66
CA HIS A 11 7.71 -8.64 29.06
C HIS A 11 7.14 -7.94 27.82
N ALA A 12 7.08 -6.61 27.85
CA ALA A 12 6.69 -5.80 26.68
C ALA A 12 7.50 -6.15 25.43
N ASP A 13 8.73 -6.64 25.61
CA ASP A 13 9.66 -7.03 24.55
C ASP A 13 9.53 -8.50 24.11
N GLY A 14 8.74 -9.32 24.81
CA GLY A 14 8.65 -10.78 24.58
C GLY A 14 8.24 -11.14 23.16
N VAL A 15 7.33 -10.37 22.55
CA VAL A 15 6.91 -10.57 21.15
C VAL A 15 8.09 -10.36 20.20
N TYR A 16 8.89 -9.34 20.39
CA TYR A 16 10.02 -9.02 19.51
C TYR A 16 11.16 -10.04 19.65
N VAL A 17 11.43 -10.49 20.88
CA VAL A 17 12.40 -11.55 21.14
C VAL A 17 11.98 -12.85 20.48
N SER A 18 10.72 -13.24 20.63
CA SER A 18 10.17 -14.43 19.97
C SER A 18 10.23 -14.31 18.44
N MET A 19 9.82 -13.18 17.88
CA MET A 19 9.91 -12.94 16.44
C MET A 19 11.35 -13.01 15.94
N LYS A 20 12.28 -12.38 16.64
CA LYS A 20 13.71 -12.44 16.30
C LYS A 20 14.21 -13.87 16.28
N LYS A 21 13.90 -14.67 17.31
CA LYS A 21 14.25 -16.10 17.39
C LYS A 21 13.72 -16.85 16.19
N HIS A 22 12.43 -16.73 15.88
CA HIS A 22 11.81 -17.40 14.74
C HIS A 22 12.40 -17.00 13.39
N LEU A 23 12.81 -15.75 13.22
CA LEU A 23 13.47 -15.28 12.00
C LEU A 23 14.90 -15.81 11.91
N ASP A 24 15.67 -15.77 13.01
CA ASP A 24 17.05 -16.26 13.05
C ASP A 24 17.14 -17.79 12.82
N GLU A 25 16.13 -18.55 13.23
CA GLU A 25 16.00 -19.99 12.97
C GLU A 25 15.70 -20.34 11.49
N ARG A 26 15.46 -19.32 10.64
CA ARG A 26 15.08 -19.49 9.23
C ARG A 26 15.98 -18.66 8.29
N PRO A 27 17.28 -19.00 8.20
CA PRO A 27 18.26 -18.22 7.47
C PRO A 27 17.91 -18.02 5.99
N TRP A 28 17.09 -18.92 5.41
CA TRP A 28 16.64 -18.78 4.02
C TRP A 28 15.84 -17.49 3.76
N VAL A 29 15.18 -16.93 4.79
CA VAL A 29 14.45 -15.66 4.68
C VAL A 29 15.40 -14.48 4.39
N LEU A 30 16.66 -14.60 4.82
CA LEU A 30 17.68 -13.56 4.66
C LEU A 30 18.29 -13.54 3.24
N ASN A 31 18.02 -14.56 2.42
CA ASN A 31 18.49 -14.64 1.05
C ASN A 31 17.60 -13.90 0.04
N ALA A 32 16.51 -13.28 0.51
CA ALA A 32 15.59 -12.54 -0.36
C ALA A 32 16.23 -11.26 -0.87
N LYS A 33 16.07 -10.98 -2.17
CA LYS A 33 16.48 -9.70 -2.78
C LYS A 33 15.49 -8.58 -2.55
N THR A 34 14.22 -8.94 -2.38
CA THR A 34 13.13 -8.00 -2.11
C THR A 34 12.26 -8.55 -1.01
N ILE A 35 11.98 -7.72 -0.01
CA ILE A 35 11.20 -8.07 1.17
C ILE A 35 10.01 -7.12 1.24
N LEU A 36 8.79 -7.70 1.17
CA LEU A 36 7.56 -6.93 1.23
C LEU A 36 6.92 -7.08 2.60
N ILE A 37 6.79 -6.00 3.32
CA ILE A 37 6.10 -5.95 4.61
C ILE A 37 4.79 -5.19 4.43
N GLU A 38 3.67 -5.78 4.84
CA GLU A 38 2.39 -5.09 4.75
C GLU A 38 2.35 -3.84 5.63
N LYS A 39 2.07 -2.69 5.01
CA LYS A 39 1.88 -1.44 5.74
C LYS A 39 0.62 -1.51 6.60
N GLN A 40 0.79 -1.41 7.90
CA GLN A 40 -0.29 -1.47 8.87
C GLN A 40 -0.97 -0.11 9.07
N PRO A 41 -2.30 -0.07 9.28
CA PRO A 41 -3.02 1.16 9.56
C PRO A 41 -2.67 1.70 10.96
N ASP A 42 -2.50 3.02 11.10
CA ASP A 42 -2.06 3.70 12.31
C ASP A 42 -2.93 3.43 13.55
N ARG A 43 -4.20 3.09 13.34
CA ARG A 43 -5.13 2.71 14.42
C ARG A 43 -4.75 1.41 15.12
N ASN A 44 -4.03 0.50 14.47
CA ASN A 44 -3.59 -0.77 15.04
C ASN A 44 -2.14 -0.65 15.56
N LYS A 45 -1.96 0.05 16.68
CA LYS A 45 -0.65 0.36 17.26
C LYS A 45 0.23 -0.87 17.46
N LYS A 46 -0.35 -2.00 17.93
CA LYS A 46 0.39 -3.25 18.13
C LYS A 46 0.99 -3.76 16.81
N MET A 47 0.19 -3.80 15.74
CA MET A 47 0.67 -4.29 14.44
C MET A 47 1.61 -3.29 13.76
N VAL A 48 1.45 -1.99 14.00
CA VAL A 48 2.41 -0.97 13.56
C VAL A 48 3.77 -1.19 14.21
N SER A 49 3.82 -1.49 15.50
CA SER A 49 5.08 -1.81 16.20
C SER A 49 5.74 -3.09 15.64
N VAL A 50 4.95 -4.14 15.38
CA VAL A 50 5.43 -5.38 14.74
C VAL A 50 5.98 -5.09 13.34
N MET A 51 5.27 -4.29 12.55
CA MET A 51 5.72 -3.88 11.21
C MET A 51 7.08 -3.15 11.27
N HIS A 52 7.24 -2.19 12.17
CA HIS A 52 8.50 -1.46 12.32
C HIS A 52 9.64 -2.35 12.82
N PHE A 53 9.35 -3.29 13.73
CA PHE A 53 10.34 -4.28 14.15
C PHE A 53 10.83 -5.13 12.97
N LEU A 54 9.91 -5.68 12.17
CA LEU A 54 10.27 -6.46 10.97
C LEU A 54 11.07 -5.60 9.98
N HIS A 55 10.64 -4.38 9.74
CA HIS A 55 11.31 -3.46 8.83
C HIS A 55 12.76 -3.19 9.28
N ALA A 56 12.96 -2.85 10.55
CA ALA A 56 14.29 -2.63 11.11
C ALA A 56 15.14 -3.91 11.10
N TYR A 57 14.54 -5.07 11.46
CA TYR A 57 15.24 -6.35 11.44
C TYR A 57 15.82 -6.66 10.04
N PHE A 58 15.02 -6.53 9.00
CA PHE A 58 15.46 -6.84 7.65
C PHE A 58 16.46 -5.80 7.09
N ILE A 59 16.31 -4.52 7.40
CA ILE A 59 17.31 -3.51 7.02
C ILE A 59 18.69 -3.84 7.62
N ILE A 60 18.71 -4.31 8.87
CA ILE A 60 19.97 -4.63 9.56
C ILE A 60 20.57 -5.96 9.08
N LYS A 61 19.71 -6.99 8.89
CA LYS A 61 20.17 -8.34 8.56
C LYS A 61 20.38 -8.58 7.06
N CYS A 62 19.72 -7.80 6.21
CA CYS A 62 19.76 -7.92 4.76
C CYS A 62 20.05 -6.56 4.11
N PRO A 63 21.25 -5.97 4.32
CA PRO A 63 21.55 -4.62 3.84
C PRO A 63 21.46 -4.48 2.31
N ASP A 64 21.67 -5.58 1.59
CA ASP A 64 21.60 -5.62 0.12
C ASP A 64 20.18 -5.89 -0.42
N ALA A 65 19.21 -6.18 0.46
CA ALA A 65 17.84 -6.43 0.07
C ALA A 65 17.01 -5.13 0.08
N GLU A 66 16.14 -4.98 -0.93
CA GLU A 66 15.15 -3.91 -0.93
C GLU A 66 14.00 -4.27 0.02
N THR A 67 13.88 -3.54 1.15
CA THR A 67 12.78 -3.75 2.11
C THR A 67 11.72 -2.68 1.93
N ILE A 68 10.48 -3.10 1.58
CA ILE A 68 9.39 -2.23 1.16
C ILE A 68 8.19 -2.37 2.08
N LEU A 69 7.69 -1.25 2.62
CA LEU A 69 6.38 -1.19 3.26
C LEU A 69 5.29 -1.10 2.19
N TYR A 70 4.59 -2.21 1.94
CA TYR A 70 3.65 -2.37 0.84
C TYR A 70 2.20 -2.19 1.28
N ASP A 71 1.45 -1.35 0.54
CA ASP A 71 0.07 -1.04 0.88
C ASP A 71 -0.88 -2.19 0.51
N ALA A 72 -1.66 -2.66 1.48
CA ALA A 72 -2.66 -3.74 1.32
C ALA A 72 -3.69 -3.48 0.20
N ARG A 73 -3.95 -2.22 -0.17
CA ARG A 73 -4.89 -1.86 -1.25
C ARG A 73 -4.47 -2.41 -2.62
N HIS A 74 -3.21 -2.76 -2.78
CA HIS A 74 -2.69 -3.25 -4.05
C HIS A 74 -2.90 -4.76 -4.24
N LYS A 75 -3.21 -5.51 -3.19
CA LYS A 75 -3.43 -6.97 -3.27
C LYS A 75 -4.61 -7.32 -4.20
N ILE A 76 -5.74 -6.65 -4.02
CA ILE A 76 -6.98 -6.87 -4.78
C ILE A 76 -7.55 -5.51 -5.22
N PRO A 77 -6.97 -4.89 -6.25
CA PRO A 77 -7.29 -3.51 -6.63
C PRO A 77 -8.70 -3.33 -7.20
N ASP A 78 -9.30 -4.37 -7.72
CA ASP A 78 -10.64 -4.36 -8.33
C ASP A 78 -11.80 -4.49 -7.32
N VAL A 79 -11.51 -4.81 -6.05
CA VAL A 79 -12.52 -4.82 -4.99
C VAL A 79 -12.38 -3.57 -4.12
N VAL A 80 -13.04 -2.50 -4.55
CA VAL A 80 -12.96 -1.16 -3.94
C VAL A 80 -14.12 -0.93 -2.96
N GLY A 81 -13.89 -0.11 -1.95
CA GLY A 81 -14.88 0.38 -1.01
C GLY A 81 -14.65 -0.04 0.44
N PRO A 82 -15.23 0.72 1.38
CA PRO A 82 -15.16 0.44 2.81
C PRO A 82 -16.22 -0.56 3.25
N GLY A 83 -16.13 -0.99 4.52
CA GLY A 83 -17.12 -1.80 5.20
C GLY A 83 -16.86 -3.30 5.19
N LYS A 84 -17.59 -3.99 6.08
CA LYS A 84 -17.41 -5.44 6.35
C LYS A 84 -17.71 -6.31 5.12
N ALA A 85 -18.72 -5.95 4.34
CA ALA A 85 -19.06 -6.70 3.13
C ALA A 85 -17.92 -6.69 2.10
N GLN A 86 -17.33 -5.51 1.82
CA GLN A 86 -16.21 -5.38 0.91
C GLN A 86 -14.93 -6.04 1.46
N TYR A 87 -14.70 -5.97 2.76
CA TYR A 87 -13.63 -6.70 3.41
C TYR A 87 -13.75 -8.21 3.20
N ASN A 88 -14.94 -8.79 3.46
CA ASN A 88 -15.18 -10.21 3.24
C ASN A 88 -15.04 -10.61 1.76
N LYS A 89 -15.51 -9.74 0.84
CA LYS A 89 -15.35 -9.96 -0.59
C LYS A 89 -13.87 -10.00 -0.99
N ARG A 90 -13.04 -9.07 -0.49
CA ARG A 90 -11.59 -9.09 -0.74
C ARG A 90 -10.94 -10.39 -0.26
N LYS A 91 -11.27 -10.85 0.95
CA LYS A 91 -10.76 -12.11 1.47
C LYS A 91 -11.13 -13.29 0.57
N LYS A 92 -12.39 -13.38 0.17
CA LYS A 92 -12.87 -14.45 -0.72
C LYS A 92 -12.12 -14.44 -2.05
N VAL A 93 -12.03 -13.28 -2.70
CA VAL A 93 -11.33 -13.12 -3.97
C VAL A 93 -9.82 -13.40 -3.84
N SER A 94 -9.20 -13.02 -2.71
CA SER A 94 -7.80 -13.34 -2.43
C SER A 94 -7.57 -14.84 -2.40
N ILE A 95 -8.41 -15.59 -1.68
CA ILE A 95 -8.33 -17.05 -1.58
C ILE A 95 -8.54 -17.70 -2.96
N GLU A 96 -9.58 -17.31 -3.69
CA GLU A 96 -9.90 -17.85 -5.01
C GLU A 96 -8.75 -17.64 -6.01
N ARG A 97 -8.16 -16.45 -6.04
CA ARG A 97 -7.05 -16.13 -6.93
C ARG A 97 -5.76 -16.84 -6.54
N CYS A 98 -5.49 -16.95 -5.26
CA CYS A 98 -4.32 -17.69 -4.77
C CYS A 98 -4.43 -19.17 -5.12
N GLU A 99 -5.60 -19.79 -4.92
CA GLU A 99 -5.83 -21.18 -5.28
C GLU A 99 -5.69 -21.39 -6.81
N ALA A 100 -6.26 -20.51 -7.62
CA ALA A 100 -6.12 -20.56 -9.07
C ALA A 100 -4.65 -20.45 -9.50
N PHE A 101 -3.88 -19.51 -8.92
CA PHE A 101 -2.47 -19.36 -9.19
C PHE A 101 -1.68 -20.63 -8.85
N ILE A 102 -1.92 -21.25 -7.69
CA ILE A 102 -1.23 -22.49 -7.28
C ILE A 102 -1.55 -23.63 -8.25
N ARG A 103 -2.81 -23.76 -8.71
CA ARG A 103 -3.24 -24.82 -9.62
C ARG A 103 -2.78 -24.65 -11.05
N GLN A 104 -2.58 -23.40 -11.49
CA GLN A 104 -2.22 -23.08 -12.87
C GLN A 104 -0.76 -23.42 -13.19
N ASP A 105 0.13 -23.40 -12.20
CA ASP A 105 1.56 -23.59 -12.36
C ASP A 105 1.99 -24.94 -11.76
N GLU A 106 2.52 -25.83 -12.58
CA GLU A 106 3.00 -27.15 -12.16
C GLU A 106 4.08 -27.07 -11.07
N VAL A 107 4.92 -26.02 -11.11
CA VAL A 107 5.94 -25.77 -10.08
C VAL A 107 5.30 -25.51 -8.72
N ASN A 108 4.15 -24.88 -8.69
CA ASN A 108 3.43 -24.55 -7.45
C ASN A 108 2.42 -25.62 -7.04
N ALA A 109 2.05 -26.55 -7.92
CA ALA A 109 0.97 -27.52 -7.68
C ALA A 109 1.13 -28.34 -6.39
N HIS A 110 2.37 -28.61 -5.96
CA HIS A 110 2.65 -29.34 -4.72
C HIS A 110 2.20 -28.61 -3.44
N TRP A 111 1.96 -27.29 -3.51
CA TRP A 111 1.47 -26.49 -2.39
C TRP A 111 -0.04 -26.53 -2.22
N ILE A 112 -0.80 -27.08 -3.18
CA ILE A 112 -2.26 -27.02 -3.17
C ILE A 112 -2.86 -27.69 -1.95
N ASP A 113 -2.33 -28.85 -1.57
CA ASP A 113 -2.81 -29.59 -0.40
C ASP A 113 -2.57 -28.81 0.90
N THR A 114 -1.41 -28.21 1.05
CA THR A 114 -1.07 -27.36 2.19
C THR A 114 -1.99 -26.16 2.27
N PHE A 115 -2.25 -25.51 1.13
CA PHE A 115 -3.15 -24.36 1.05
C PHE A 115 -4.59 -24.74 1.40
N VAL A 116 -5.12 -25.81 0.78
CA VAL A 116 -6.51 -26.23 0.99
C VAL A 116 -6.77 -26.71 2.42
N LYS A 117 -5.79 -27.37 3.06
CA LYS A 117 -5.90 -27.87 4.44
C LYS A 117 -5.65 -26.79 5.50
N SER A 118 -5.12 -25.62 5.12
CA SER A 118 -4.84 -24.52 6.06
C SER A 118 -6.12 -23.97 6.67
N LYS A 119 -6.12 -23.77 8.00
CA LYS A 119 -7.22 -23.13 8.73
C LYS A 119 -7.32 -21.62 8.46
N LYS A 120 -6.20 -21.01 8.06
CA LYS A 120 -6.09 -19.56 7.76
C LYS A 120 -5.65 -19.31 6.33
N LYS A 121 -6.47 -19.80 5.39
CA LYS A 121 -6.22 -19.64 3.95
C LYS A 121 -6.13 -18.18 3.51
N ASP A 122 -6.86 -17.30 4.19
CA ASP A 122 -6.86 -15.84 3.92
C ASP A 122 -5.49 -15.21 4.20
N ASP A 123 -4.82 -15.60 5.29
CA ASP A 123 -3.50 -15.05 5.61
C ASP A 123 -2.44 -15.55 4.61
N LEU A 124 -2.50 -16.83 4.20
CA LEU A 124 -1.63 -17.38 3.15
C LEU A 124 -1.90 -16.70 1.80
N ALA A 125 -3.17 -16.60 1.42
CA ALA A 125 -3.57 -15.96 0.18
C ALA A 125 -3.13 -14.48 0.12
N ASP A 126 -3.26 -13.76 1.21
CA ASP A 126 -2.87 -12.36 1.30
C ASP A 126 -1.37 -12.17 1.06
N THR A 127 -0.53 -13.09 1.56
CA THR A 127 0.91 -13.06 1.33
C THR A 127 1.25 -13.27 -0.15
N VAL A 128 0.65 -14.28 -0.79
CA VAL A 128 0.85 -14.59 -2.21
C VAL A 128 0.34 -13.44 -3.09
N MET A 129 -0.87 -12.95 -2.82
CA MET A 129 -1.46 -11.84 -3.57
C MET A 129 -0.65 -10.54 -3.43
N GLN A 130 -0.03 -10.31 -2.28
CA GLN A 130 0.88 -9.19 -2.09
C GLN A 130 2.11 -9.30 -3.00
N ALA A 131 2.74 -10.46 -3.05
CA ALA A 131 3.89 -10.70 -3.90
C ALA A 131 3.52 -10.58 -5.40
N LEU A 132 2.46 -11.23 -5.83
CA LEU A 132 1.99 -11.16 -7.23
C LEU A 132 1.63 -9.73 -7.65
N SER A 133 0.95 -8.98 -6.78
CA SER A 133 0.59 -7.60 -7.10
C SER A 133 1.83 -6.69 -7.21
N PHE A 134 2.89 -6.98 -6.48
CA PHE A 134 4.15 -6.27 -6.57
C PHE A 134 4.86 -6.58 -7.90
N VAL A 135 5.02 -7.86 -8.23
CA VAL A 135 5.65 -8.31 -9.48
C VAL A 135 4.91 -7.76 -10.69
N ASN A 136 3.59 -7.92 -10.75
CA ASN A 136 2.77 -7.39 -11.84
C ASN A 136 2.89 -5.86 -11.99
N ARG A 137 3.07 -5.12 -10.90
CA ARG A 137 3.30 -3.67 -10.97
C ARG A 137 4.67 -3.30 -11.53
N ILE A 138 5.67 -4.13 -11.31
CA ILE A 138 7.00 -3.96 -11.92
C ILE A 138 6.94 -4.27 -13.40
N GLU A 139 6.28 -5.37 -13.80
CA GLU A 139 6.15 -5.80 -15.19
C GLU A 139 5.31 -4.85 -16.05
N ILE A 140 4.20 -4.31 -15.49
CA ILE A 140 3.35 -3.32 -16.15
C ILE A 140 4.04 -1.95 -16.24
N ARG A 141 5.17 -1.76 -15.55
CA ARG A 141 6.01 -0.57 -15.69
C ARG A 141 7.28 -0.91 -16.48
N PRO A 142 7.20 -1.08 -17.83
CA PRO A 142 8.43 -1.11 -18.61
C PRO A 142 9.11 0.23 -18.38
N SER A 143 10.32 0.22 -17.85
CA SER A 143 11.38 1.25 -17.77
C SER A 143 11.09 2.70 -18.24
N GLN A 144 9.87 3.12 -18.22
CA GLN A 144 9.56 4.52 -18.17
C GLN A 144 10.04 4.98 -16.80
N LYS A 145 11.20 5.66 -16.77
CA LYS A 145 11.39 6.76 -15.83
C LYS A 145 10.09 7.54 -15.91
N ILE A 146 9.15 7.17 -15.05
CA ILE A 146 8.00 8.00 -14.79
C ILE A 146 8.66 9.23 -14.18
N LYS A 147 8.97 10.22 -15.05
CA LYS A 147 8.85 11.59 -14.57
C LYS A 147 7.60 11.50 -13.71
N LYS A 148 7.74 11.72 -12.41
CA LYS A 148 6.60 12.04 -11.56
C LYS A 148 6.01 13.30 -12.21
N ILE A 149 5.24 13.08 -13.25
CA ILE A 149 4.15 13.94 -13.56
C ILE A 149 3.23 13.66 -12.39
N THR A 150 3.48 14.34 -11.29
CA THR A 150 2.44 14.69 -10.37
C THR A 150 1.52 15.56 -11.22
N LYS A 151 0.76 14.91 -12.12
CA LYS A 151 -0.48 15.51 -12.58
C LYS A 151 -1.17 15.77 -11.28
N LEU A 152 -1.18 17.02 -10.85
CA LEU A 152 -2.12 17.50 -9.86
C LEU A 152 -3.44 17.00 -10.38
N VAL A 153 -3.92 15.85 -9.84
CA VAL A 153 -5.19 15.29 -10.26
C VAL A 153 -6.17 16.33 -9.80
N ALA A 154 -6.56 17.18 -10.76
CA ALA A 154 -7.46 18.27 -10.52
C ALA A 154 -8.74 17.66 -9.96
N ARG A 155 -8.93 17.78 -8.65
CA ARG A 155 -10.13 17.27 -7.96
C ARG A 155 -11.16 18.39 -7.96
N LYS A 156 -12.39 18.04 -8.38
CA LYS A 156 -13.51 18.98 -8.26
C LYS A 156 -13.59 19.50 -6.81
N PRO A 157 -13.62 20.81 -6.59
CA PRO A 157 -13.82 21.34 -5.24
C PRO A 157 -15.11 20.79 -4.65
N ASN A 158 -15.07 20.37 -3.39
CA ASN A 158 -16.25 19.95 -2.68
C ASN A 158 -17.13 21.17 -2.39
N ASP A 159 -18.35 21.24 -2.92
CA ASP A 159 -19.28 22.37 -2.78
C ASP A 159 -19.64 22.69 -1.32
N ASN A 160 -19.51 21.70 -0.42
CA ASN A 160 -19.71 21.90 1.03
C ASN A 160 -18.56 22.67 1.70
N GLN A 161 -17.44 22.94 0.99
CA GLN A 161 -16.32 23.72 1.51
C GLN A 161 -16.44 25.24 1.22
N LYS A 162 -17.62 25.81 1.33
CA LYS A 162 -17.84 27.27 1.07
C LYS A 162 -16.95 28.21 1.92
N ARG A 163 -16.26 27.70 2.94
CA ARG A 163 -15.40 28.50 3.83
C ARG A 163 -13.90 28.15 3.76
N THR A 164 -13.51 27.09 3.10
CA THR A 164 -12.09 26.68 3.00
C THR A 164 -11.43 27.30 1.77
N LYS A 165 -10.15 27.66 1.95
CA LYS A 165 -9.30 28.19 0.87
C LYS A 165 -9.09 27.13 -0.20
N TYR A 166 -9.02 27.53 -1.47
CA TYR A 166 -8.66 26.59 -2.52
C TYR A 166 -7.23 26.07 -2.32
N SER A 167 -7.07 24.76 -2.44
CA SER A 167 -5.76 24.12 -2.51
C SER A 167 -5.16 24.28 -3.91
N LYS A 168 -3.86 24.01 -4.07
CA LYS A 168 -3.22 23.96 -5.39
C LYS A 168 -3.98 23.04 -6.37
N SER A 169 -4.42 21.85 -5.93
CA SER A 169 -5.19 20.91 -6.75
C SER A 169 -6.55 21.47 -7.18
N ASN A 170 -7.21 22.23 -6.30
CA ASN A 170 -8.49 22.86 -6.63
C ASN A 170 -8.31 24.00 -7.64
N LEU A 171 -7.24 24.80 -7.50
CA LEU A 171 -6.92 25.86 -8.46
C LEU A 171 -6.62 25.27 -9.83
N ALA A 172 -5.84 24.20 -9.91
CA ALA A 172 -5.55 23.49 -11.14
C ALA A 172 -6.82 22.91 -11.79
N TRP A 173 -7.72 22.34 -10.99
CA TRP A 173 -9.00 21.84 -11.50
C TRP A 173 -9.87 22.96 -12.08
N ILE A 174 -10.00 24.09 -11.36
CA ILE A 174 -10.78 25.25 -11.81
C ILE A 174 -10.19 25.79 -13.14
N TYR A 175 -8.87 25.87 -13.24
CA TYR A 175 -8.22 26.31 -14.47
C TYR A 175 -8.58 25.44 -15.67
N VAL A 176 -8.63 24.12 -15.49
CA VAL A 176 -8.89 23.18 -16.59
C VAL A 176 -10.39 23.09 -16.91
N ASN A 177 -11.25 23.06 -15.88
CA ASN A 177 -12.64 22.61 -16.05
C ASN A 177 -13.69 23.71 -15.83
N ASP A 178 -13.32 24.84 -15.20
CA ASP A 178 -14.29 25.86 -14.80
C ASP A 178 -13.76 27.28 -14.95
N LYS A 179 -13.65 27.71 -16.19
CA LYS A 179 -13.14 29.04 -16.53
C LYS A 179 -13.97 30.19 -15.93
N LYS A 180 -15.25 29.98 -15.64
CA LYS A 180 -16.10 31.01 -15.01
C LYS A 180 -15.63 31.34 -13.59
N HIS A 181 -15.13 30.37 -12.85
CA HIS A 181 -14.60 30.60 -11.51
C HIS A 181 -13.24 31.27 -11.50
N MET A 182 -12.48 31.23 -12.59
CA MET A 182 -11.17 31.92 -12.70
C MET A 182 -11.30 33.44 -12.59
N THR A 183 -12.44 34.02 -12.98
CA THR A 183 -12.70 35.48 -12.92
C THR A 183 -13.16 35.93 -11.54
N THR A 184 -13.26 35.02 -10.57
CA THR A 184 -13.72 35.38 -9.22
C THR A 184 -12.58 35.93 -8.36
N LYS A 185 -12.89 36.97 -7.57
CA LYS A 185 -11.95 37.54 -6.58
C LYS A 185 -11.41 36.48 -5.61
N ARG A 186 -12.17 35.41 -5.39
CA ARG A 186 -11.75 34.28 -4.54
C ARG A 186 -10.64 33.46 -5.21
N PHE A 187 -10.79 33.13 -6.49
CA PHE A 187 -9.77 32.39 -7.25
C PHE A 187 -8.47 33.18 -7.26
N GLU A 188 -8.50 34.45 -7.61
CA GLU A 188 -7.34 35.32 -7.64
C GLU A 188 -6.64 35.43 -6.27
N LYS A 189 -7.41 35.63 -5.18
CA LYS A 189 -6.87 35.67 -3.81
C LYS A 189 -6.18 34.37 -3.41
N ASP A 190 -6.75 33.23 -3.76
CA ASP A 190 -6.20 31.92 -3.40
C ASP A 190 -5.07 31.49 -4.35
N LEU A 191 -5.08 31.92 -5.62
CA LEU A 191 -3.98 31.77 -6.57
C LEU A 191 -2.72 32.48 -6.04
N ASN A 192 -2.83 33.74 -5.65
CA ASN A 192 -1.72 34.59 -5.18
C ASN A 192 -1.04 34.08 -3.89
N ARG A 193 -1.57 33.05 -3.25
CA ARG A 193 -0.92 32.35 -2.12
C ARG A 193 0.14 31.36 -2.54
N TYR A 194 0.01 30.82 -3.74
CA TYR A 194 0.84 29.73 -4.22
C TYR A 194 1.65 30.10 -5.47
N TYR A 195 1.14 31.04 -6.24
CA TYR A 195 1.66 31.41 -7.56
C TYR A 195 1.62 32.93 -7.74
N LYS A 196 2.57 33.48 -8.49
CA LYS A 196 2.58 34.91 -8.85
C LYS A 196 1.48 35.25 -9.86
N ASN A 197 1.18 34.31 -10.76
CA ASN A 197 0.18 34.45 -11.80
C ASN A 197 -0.32 33.07 -12.27
N VAL A 198 -1.26 33.04 -13.21
CA VAL A 198 -1.81 31.82 -13.79
C VAL A 198 -0.76 31.03 -14.57
N ASP A 199 0.22 31.68 -15.19
CA ASP A 199 1.26 31.00 -15.96
C ASP A 199 2.16 30.16 -15.07
N ASP A 200 2.42 30.61 -13.84
CA ASP A 200 3.16 29.81 -12.85
C ASP A 200 2.37 28.59 -12.39
N LEU A 201 1.04 28.69 -12.26
CA LEU A 201 0.16 27.53 -12.02
C LEU A 201 0.25 26.54 -13.19
N VAL A 202 0.23 27.03 -14.43
CA VAL A 202 0.31 26.18 -15.63
C VAL A 202 1.67 25.48 -15.72
N LYS A 203 2.77 26.12 -15.32
CA LYS A 203 4.10 25.49 -15.26
C LYS A 203 4.17 24.37 -14.21
N ASP A 204 3.53 24.56 -13.05
CA ASP A 204 3.47 23.55 -11.98
C ASP A 204 2.58 22.34 -12.35
N MET A 205 1.71 22.49 -13.36
CA MET A 205 0.84 21.44 -13.90
C MET A 205 1.51 20.59 -15.00
N LYS A 206 2.60 21.07 -15.59
CA LYS A 206 3.38 20.34 -16.61
C LYS A 206 4.42 19.43 -15.99
#